data_4d1a8c6c26e1543e78f546374147a058
#
_entry.id   4d1a8c6c26e1543e78f546374147a058
#
_cell.length_a   1.000
_cell.length_b   1.000
_cell.length_c   1.000
_cell.angle_alpha   90.00
_cell.angle_beta   90.00
_cell.angle_gamma   90.00
#
_symmetry.space_group_name_H-M   'P 1'
#
loop_
_entity.id
_entity.type
_entity.pdbx_description
1 polymer ?
#
loop_
_entity_poly.entity_id
_entity_poly.type
_entity_poly.pdbx_seq_one_letter_code
_entity_poly.pdbx_strand_id
1 'polypeptide(L)'
;MLSVMNRFGKKFTHRLIEKHLKTKFSSLKYGKYVKNFGFAGSLRSGSYNKALLHAATELLPEELDLEIFDISGIHGFNQDIEGDMPLKVKDFESKIRGANAILIATPEYNYSVPGVLKNAIDWASRPYGDNAFDGKPVAIMSASIGILGGARAQYHLRQMFVFLNMYPINAPEIIVTLAQDKFDANGKLIDENTKKYVSQLLQNLANWTRQLSK
;
A
#
# COMPACT_ATOMS: atom_id res chain seq x y z
N MET A 1 1.90 51.24 -25.65
CA MET A 1 0.96 50.27 -25.00
C MET A 1 1.08 48.83 -25.53
N LEU A 2 1.53 48.59 -26.74
CA LEU A 2 1.68 47.21 -27.31
C LEU A 2 2.88 46.40 -26.82
N SER A 3 3.91 47.02 -26.22
CA SER A 3 5.13 46.30 -25.77
C SER A 3 4.98 45.60 -24.41
N VAL A 4 4.03 46.00 -23.56
CA VAL A 4 3.80 45.44 -22.22
C VAL A 4 2.94 44.18 -22.27
N MET A 5 1.96 44.13 -23.20
CA MET A 5 1.10 42.95 -23.38
C MET A 5 1.86 41.72 -23.90
N ASN A 6 2.93 41.92 -24.65
CA ASN A 6 3.73 40.81 -25.22
C ASN A 6 4.68 40.12 -24.19
N ARG A 7 5.01 40.78 -23.07
CA ARG A 7 5.83 40.20 -21.98
C ARG A 7 5.02 39.36 -21.02
N PHE A 8 3.77 39.69 -20.77
CA PHE A 8 2.89 38.91 -19.89
C PHE A 8 2.40 37.62 -20.55
N GLY A 9 2.06 37.65 -21.83
CA GLY A 9 1.67 36.48 -22.60
C GLY A 9 2.77 35.43 -22.72
N LYS A 10 4.03 35.85 -22.95
CA LYS A 10 5.17 34.92 -23.05
C LYS A 10 5.53 34.26 -21.70
N LYS A 11 5.38 34.96 -20.57
CA LYS A 11 5.62 34.36 -19.23
C LYS A 11 4.52 33.38 -18.84
N PHE A 12 3.29 33.63 -19.24
CA PHE A 12 2.16 32.76 -18.91
C PHE A 12 2.19 31.48 -19.75
N THR A 13 2.50 31.55 -21.02
CA THR A 13 2.70 30.38 -21.89
C THR A 13 3.91 29.58 -21.51
N HIS A 14 5.03 30.22 -21.11
CA HIS A 14 6.23 29.51 -20.65
C HIS A 14 5.96 28.71 -19.36
N ARG A 15 5.22 29.28 -18.41
CA ARG A 15 4.86 28.63 -17.15
C ARG A 15 3.89 27.46 -17.34
N LEU A 16 2.97 27.56 -18.30
CA LEU A 16 2.05 26.47 -18.69
C LEU A 16 2.81 25.35 -19.41
N ILE A 17 3.74 25.67 -20.28
CA ILE A 17 4.59 24.71 -20.99
C ILE A 17 5.55 24.01 -20.00
N GLU A 18 6.17 24.73 -19.06
CA GLU A 18 6.99 24.13 -18.00
C GLU A 18 6.17 23.22 -17.08
N LYS A 19 4.96 23.64 -16.71
CA LYS A 19 4.06 22.80 -15.89
C LYS A 19 3.64 21.54 -16.67
N HIS A 20 3.34 21.68 -17.96
CA HIS A 20 2.97 20.54 -18.82
C HIS A 20 4.17 19.62 -19.10
N LEU A 21 5.36 20.16 -19.31
CA LEU A 21 6.58 19.40 -19.46
C LEU A 21 6.97 18.70 -18.15
N LYS A 22 6.90 19.37 -16.99
CA LYS A 22 7.14 18.74 -15.67
C LYS A 22 6.16 17.60 -15.40
N THR A 23 4.88 17.76 -15.74
CA THR A 23 3.88 16.68 -15.64
C THR A 23 4.21 15.53 -16.60
N LYS A 24 4.63 15.83 -17.82
CA LYS A 24 4.99 14.83 -18.85
C LYS A 24 6.32 14.11 -18.52
N PHE A 25 7.31 14.82 -17.95
CA PHE A 25 8.58 14.22 -17.51
C PHE A 25 8.42 13.40 -16.21
N SER A 26 7.52 13.77 -15.30
CA SER A 26 7.19 12.95 -14.14
C SER A 26 6.47 11.65 -14.54
N SER A 27 5.65 11.68 -15.60
CA SER A 27 5.02 10.47 -16.18
C SER A 27 6.00 9.56 -16.92
N LEU A 28 7.13 10.10 -17.41
CA LEU A 28 8.18 9.31 -18.08
C LEU A 28 9.10 8.55 -17.10
N LYS A 29 9.19 8.99 -15.83
CA LYS A 29 10.04 8.35 -14.81
C LYS A 29 9.40 7.09 -14.20
N TYR A 30 8.07 6.94 -14.31
CA TYR A 30 7.29 5.82 -13.77
C TYR A 30 6.46 5.09 -14.80
N GLY A 31 6.64 5.14 -16.06
CA GLY A 31 5.70 4.54 -16.98
C GLY A 31 4.22 4.96 -16.69
N LYS A 32 3.28 4.46 -17.45
CA LYS A 32 1.85 4.83 -17.32
C LYS A 32 1.23 4.37 -15.98
N TYR A 33 1.84 3.42 -15.27
CA TYR A 33 1.29 2.78 -14.09
C TYR A 33 2.27 2.75 -12.91
N VAL A 34 1.75 3.02 -11.70
CA VAL A 34 2.44 2.83 -10.42
C VAL A 34 2.15 1.41 -9.95
N LYS A 35 3.19 0.58 -9.85
CA LYS A 35 3.06 -0.80 -9.38
C LYS A 35 2.93 -0.83 -7.88
N ASN A 36 1.81 -1.33 -7.39
CA ASN A 36 1.61 -1.57 -5.97
C ASN A 36 1.67 -3.07 -5.69
N PHE A 37 2.14 -3.42 -4.53
CA PHE A 37 2.20 -4.78 -4.04
C PHE A 37 1.37 -4.90 -2.76
N GLY A 38 0.40 -5.80 -2.75
CA GLY A 38 -0.56 -5.96 -1.68
C GLY A 38 -0.51 -7.34 -1.03
N PHE A 39 -0.66 -7.42 0.27
CA PHE A 39 -0.80 -8.68 0.98
C PHE A 39 -1.67 -8.54 2.22
N ALA A 40 -2.32 -9.67 2.60
CA ALA A 40 -3.19 -9.70 3.77
C ALA A 40 -2.55 -10.50 4.91
N GLY A 41 -2.62 -9.98 6.14
CA GLY A 41 -2.13 -10.63 7.35
C GLY A 41 -3.01 -11.79 7.84
N SER A 42 -3.69 -12.53 6.94
CA SER A 42 -4.60 -13.61 7.30
C SER A 42 -4.46 -14.79 6.34
N LEU A 43 -4.36 -16.00 6.89
CA LEU A 43 -4.35 -17.23 6.09
C LEU A 43 -5.75 -17.81 5.87
N ARG A 44 -6.77 -17.36 6.63
CA ARG A 44 -8.14 -17.87 6.53
C ARG A 44 -8.71 -17.61 5.13
N SER A 45 -9.34 -18.61 4.49
CA SER A 45 -9.95 -18.49 3.16
C SER A 45 -11.05 -17.42 3.13
N GLY A 46 -11.98 -17.44 4.09
CA GLY A 46 -13.04 -16.43 4.22
C GLY A 46 -12.62 -15.18 5.00
N SER A 47 -11.38 -14.71 4.83
CA SER A 47 -10.88 -13.52 5.53
C SER A 47 -11.45 -12.24 4.96
N TYR A 48 -12.08 -11.41 5.79
CA TYR A 48 -12.51 -10.06 5.40
C TYR A 48 -11.35 -9.16 4.97
N ASN A 49 -10.14 -9.39 5.47
CA ASN A 49 -8.97 -8.62 5.06
C ASN A 49 -8.46 -9.04 3.67
N LYS A 50 -8.55 -10.34 3.31
CA LYS A 50 -8.33 -10.78 1.93
C LYS A 50 -9.41 -10.19 1.01
N ALA A 51 -10.68 -10.25 1.42
CA ALA A 51 -11.80 -9.67 0.69
C ALA A 51 -11.66 -8.15 0.48
N LEU A 52 -11.23 -7.42 1.52
CA LEU A 52 -10.97 -5.98 1.45
C LEU A 52 -9.83 -5.66 0.47
N LEU A 53 -8.78 -6.48 0.45
CA LEU A 53 -7.68 -6.33 -0.48
C LEU A 53 -8.11 -6.62 -1.93
N HIS A 54 -8.97 -7.61 -2.15
CA HIS A 54 -9.58 -7.85 -3.46
C HIS A 54 -10.52 -6.71 -3.87
N ALA A 55 -11.34 -6.19 -2.96
CA ALA A 55 -12.17 -5.02 -3.25
C ALA A 55 -11.32 -3.81 -3.68
N ALA A 56 -10.13 -3.65 -3.13
CA ALA A 56 -9.21 -2.60 -3.54
C ALA A 56 -8.81 -2.71 -5.02
N THR A 57 -8.73 -3.92 -5.62
CA THR A 57 -8.42 -4.07 -7.04
C THR A 57 -9.54 -3.54 -7.95
N GLU A 58 -10.79 -3.60 -7.51
CA GLU A 58 -11.95 -3.07 -8.24
C GLU A 58 -12.09 -1.55 -8.11
N LEU A 59 -11.39 -0.95 -7.15
CA LEU A 59 -11.46 0.46 -6.80
C LEU A 59 -10.19 1.24 -7.17
N LEU A 60 -9.28 0.62 -7.92
CA LEU A 60 -8.01 1.24 -8.32
C LEU A 60 -8.24 2.44 -9.25
N PRO A 61 -7.54 3.55 -9.03
CA PRO A 61 -7.38 4.57 -10.08
C PRO A 61 -6.70 3.98 -11.32
N GLU A 62 -7.00 4.54 -12.50
CA GLU A 62 -6.46 4.04 -13.79
C GLU A 62 -4.92 3.94 -13.85
N GLU A 63 -4.24 4.76 -13.08
CA GLU A 63 -2.78 4.82 -13.03
C GLU A 63 -2.14 3.85 -12.03
N LEU A 64 -2.92 3.10 -11.26
CA LEU A 64 -2.42 2.10 -10.32
C LEU A 64 -2.61 0.68 -10.87
N ASP A 65 -1.61 -0.14 -10.63
CA ASP A 65 -1.68 -1.60 -10.73
C ASP A 65 -1.46 -2.19 -9.33
N LEU A 66 -2.13 -3.28 -8.99
CA LEU A 66 -2.02 -3.94 -7.69
C LEU A 66 -1.85 -5.44 -7.86
N GLU A 67 -0.64 -5.91 -7.59
CA GLU A 67 -0.35 -7.33 -7.48
C GLU A 67 -0.62 -7.80 -6.04
N ILE A 68 -1.50 -8.81 -5.87
CA ILE A 68 -1.80 -9.40 -4.56
C ILE A 68 -0.95 -10.66 -4.37
N PHE A 69 -0.29 -10.75 -3.22
CA PHE A 69 0.52 -11.89 -2.82
C PHE A 69 -0.10 -12.66 -1.65
N ASP A 70 -0.12 -13.98 -1.76
CA ASP A 70 -0.52 -14.85 -0.66
C ASP A 70 0.70 -15.20 0.20
N ILE A 71 0.70 -14.72 1.45
CA ILE A 71 1.77 -14.99 2.42
C ILE A 71 1.70 -16.40 3.05
N SER A 72 0.74 -17.24 2.65
CA SER A 72 0.69 -18.63 3.09
C SER A 72 1.97 -19.37 2.67
N GLY A 73 2.47 -20.24 3.54
CA GLY A 73 3.70 -21.02 3.27
C GLY A 73 5.01 -20.23 3.38
N ILE A 74 4.99 -18.96 3.81
CA ILE A 74 6.21 -18.29 4.26
C ILE A 74 6.71 -19.01 5.51
N HIS A 75 7.94 -19.53 5.44
CA HIS A 75 8.58 -20.26 6.53
C HIS A 75 8.71 -19.38 7.79
N GLY A 76 8.69 -19.97 8.99
CA GLY A 76 8.97 -19.25 10.23
C GLY A 76 10.35 -18.60 10.16
N PHE A 77 10.45 -17.33 10.56
CA PHE A 77 11.73 -16.61 10.54
C PHE A 77 12.74 -17.31 11.46
N ASN A 78 13.90 -17.62 10.88
CA ASN A 78 15.05 -18.14 11.61
C ASN A 78 16.31 -17.49 11.02
N GLN A 79 17.04 -16.79 11.85
CA GLN A 79 18.27 -16.09 11.45
C GLN A 79 19.36 -17.05 10.97
N ASP A 80 19.38 -18.32 11.44
CA ASP A 80 20.40 -19.29 11.04
C ASP A 80 20.36 -19.61 9.54
N ILE A 81 19.20 -19.43 8.89
CA ILE A 81 19.00 -19.68 7.47
C ILE A 81 18.82 -18.40 6.64
N GLU A 82 19.15 -17.23 7.22
CA GLU A 82 19.03 -15.93 6.56
C GLU A 82 19.90 -15.85 5.29
N GLY A 83 21.07 -16.52 5.29
CA GLY A 83 21.96 -16.59 4.12
C GLY A 83 21.46 -17.48 2.99
N ASP A 84 20.48 -18.37 3.25
CA ASP A 84 19.81 -19.22 2.25
C ASP A 84 18.30 -19.22 2.44
N MET A 85 17.71 -18.06 2.24
CA MET A 85 16.28 -17.84 2.42
C MET A 85 15.44 -18.80 1.56
N PRO A 86 14.31 -19.32 2.11
CA PRO A 86 13.36 -20.14 1.36
C PRO A 86 12.84 -19.41 0.10
N LEU A 87 12.58 -20.17 -0.97
CA LEU A 87 12.15 -19.60 -2.26
C LEU A 87 10.94 -18.68 -2.15
N LYS A 88 9.96 -19.03 -1.31
CA LYS A 88 8.75 -18.20 -1.08
C LYS A 88 9.09 -16.85 -0.44
N VAL A 89 10.11 -16.81 0.41
CA VAL A 89 10.62 -15.58 1.04
C VAL A 89 11.33 -14.73 -0.01
N LYS A 90 12.22 -15.32 -0.82
CA LYS A 90 12.92 -14.65 -1.91
C LYS A 90 11.95 -14.02 -2.91
N ASP A 91 10.87 -14.74 -3.28
CA ASP A 91 9.82 -14.22 -4.17
C ASP A 91 9.07 -13.04 -3.53
N PHE A 92 8.64 -13.18 -2.27
CA PHE A 92 7.97 -12.10 -1.53
C PHE A 92 8.83 -10.83 -1.45
N GLU A 93 10.09 -10.97 -1.09
CA GLU A 93 11.04 -9.88 -0.99
C GLU A 93 11.29 -9.22 -2.35
N SER A 94 11.50 -10.01 -3.40
CA SER A 94 11.70 -9.51 -4.77
C SER A 94 10.52 -8.68 -5.25
N LYS A 95 9.29 -9.09 -4.93
CA LYS A 95 8.08 -8.35 -5.29
C LYS A 95 7.94 -7.05 -4.52
N ILE A 96 8.29 -7.02 -3.23
CA ILE A 96 8.35 -5.78 -2.44
C ILE A 96 9.37 -4.82 -3.07
N ARG A 97 10.57 -5.28 -3.40
CA ARG A 97 11.62 -4.45 -4.04
C ARG A 97 11.17 -3.89 -5.38
N GLY A 98 10.47 -4.70 -6.18
CA GLY A 98 9.95 -4.31 -7.51
C GLY A 98 8.74 -3.37 -7.46
N ALA A 99 8.09 -3.21 -6.32
CA ALA A 99 6.92 -2.35 -6.16
C ALA A 99 7.30 -0.90 -5.88
N ASN A 100 6.45 0.03 -6.33
CA ASN A 100 6.57 1.45 -6.01
C ASN A 100 5.93 1.80 -4.67
N ALA A 101 4.88 1.06 -4.26
CA ALA A 101 4.19 1.24 -2.99
C ALA A 101 3.61 -0.08 -2.47
N ILE A 102 3.27 -0.11 -1.19
CA ILE A 102 2.78 -1.29 -0.50
C ILE A 102 1.37 -1.05 0.04
N LEU A 103 0.49 -2.05 -0.09
CA LEU A 103 -0.85 -2.05 0.52
C LEU A 103 -0.99 -3.26 1.45
N ILE A 104 -1.21 -3.02 2.74
CA ILE A 104 -1.34 -4.07 3.75
C ILE A 104 -2.77 -4.10 4.27
N ALA A 105 -3.42 -5.28 4.21
CA ALA A 105 -4.70 -5.51 4.86
C ALA A 105 -4.50 -6.46 6.06
N THR A 106 -4.86 -6.06 7.28
CA THR A 106 -4.56 -6.84 8.47
C THR A 106 -5.75 -7.03 9.40
N PRO A 107 -6.05 -8.24 9.88
CA PRO A 107 -6.86 -8.40 11.08
C PRO A 107 -6.06 -8.01 12.33
N GLU A 108 -6.76 -7.98 13.46
CA GLU A 108 -6.16 -7.82 14.78
C GLU A 108 -6.28 -9.14 15.56
N TYR A 109 -5.15 -9.69 15.98
CA TYR A 109 -5.10 -10.88 16.85
C TYR A 109 -4.41 -10.52 18.16
N ASN A 110 -5.11 -10.80 19.28
CA ASN A 110 -4.55 -10.55 20.61
C ASN A 110 -3.99 -9.12 20.76
N TYR A 111 -4.79 -8.11 20.35
CA TYR A 111 -4.41 -6.68 20.42
C TYR A 111 -3.26 -6.25 19.50
N SER A 112 -2.80 -7.11 18.60
CA SER A 112 -1.62 -6.84 17.75
C SER A 112 -1.82 -7.34 16.32
N VAL A 113 -0.77 -7.25 15.53
CA VAL A 113 -0.69 -7.85 14.21
C VAL A 113 -0.66 -9.37 14.31
N PRO A 114 -1.21 -10.10 13.34
CA PRO A 114 -1.09 -11.55 13.28
C PRO A 114 0.35 -12.02 13.18
N GLY A 115 0.68 -13.13 13.83
CA GLY A 115 2.03 -13.70 13.79
C GLY A 115 2.53 -13.98 12.37
N VAL A 116 1.65 -14.42 11.46
CA VAL A 116 2.01 -14.65 10.04
C VAL A 116 2.39 -13.38 9.30
N LEU A 117 1.76 -12.24 9.62
CA LEU A 117 2.10 -10.94 9.06
C LEU A 117 3.44 -10.45 9.60
N LYS A 118 3.61 -10.54 10.94
CA LYS A 118 4.87 -10.16 11.58
C LYS A 118 6.03 -10.98 11.01
N ASN A 119 5.84 -12.30 10.86
CA ASN A 119 6.82 -13.22 10.28
C ASN A 119 7.22 -12.82 8.85
N ALA A 120 6.26 -12.49 7.99
CA ALA A 120 6.52 -12.05 6.62
C ALA A 120 7.33 -10.74 6.59
N ILE A 121 6.99 -9.80 7.50
CA ILE A 121 7.72 -8.53 7.63
C ILE A 121 9.15 -8.78 8.15
N ASP A 122 9.33 -9.67 9.13
CA ASP A 122 10.64 -9.98 9.67
C ASP A 122 11.57 -10.54 8.59
N TRP A 123 11.09 -11.44 7.75
CA TRP A 123 11.85 -11.95 6.62
C TRP A 123 12.25 -10.84 5.63
N ALA A 124 11.31 -10.07 5.14
CA ALA A 124 11.56 -9.07 4.09
C ALA A 124 12.35 -7.84 4.58
N SER A 125 12.59 -7.72 5.88
CA SER A 125 13.46 -6.69 6.46
C SER A 125 14.91 -7.15 6.67
N ARG A 126 15.29 -8.32 6.13
CA ARG A 126 16.60 -8.96 6.33
C ARG A 126 17.34 -9.13 4.99
N PRO A 127 18.69 -9.28 5.05
CA PRO A 127 19.58 -9.10 6.21
C PRO A 127 19.63 -7.63 6.68
N TYR A 128 20.25 -7.39 7.84
CA TYR A 128 20.44 -6.00 8.31
C TYR A 128 21.22 -5.17 7.29
N GLY A 129 20.68 -3.97 7.00
CA GLY A 129 21.25 -3.08 5.98
C GLY A 129 20.71 -3.32 4.57
N ASP A 130 19.86 -4.34 4.36
CA ASP A 130 19.23 -4.63 3.06
C ASP A 130 17.70 -4.88 3.20
N ASN A 131 17.02 -3.96 3.83
CA ASN A 131 15.58 -4.00 4.06
C ASN A 131 14.78 -3.75 2.75
N ALA A 132 13.95 -4.71 2.31
CA ALA A 132 13.16 -4.58 1.08
C ALA A 132 12.10 -3.47 1.16
N PHE A 133 11.67 -3.10 2.37
CA PHE A 133 10.66 -2.05 2.59
C PHE A 133 11.24 -0.62 2.59
N ASP A 134 12.55 -0.47 2.57
CA ASP A 134 13.21 0.83 2.72
C ASP A 134 12.69 1.87 1.73
N GLY A 135 12.29 3.03 2.24
CA GLY A 135 11.78 4.15 1.44
C GLY A 135 10.40 3.93 0.78
N LYS A 136 9.70 2.81 1.08
CA LYS A 136 8.42 2.51 0.41
C LYS A 136 7.25 3.31 1.01
N PRO A 137 6.44 3.99 0.16
CA PRO A 137 5.10 4.44 0.55
C PRO A 137 4.24 3.23 0.94
N VAL A 138 3.43 3.36 2.00
CA VAL A 138 2.57 2.29 2.46
C VAL A 138 1.20 2.78 2.88
N ALA A 139 0.16 2.03 2.52
CA ALA A 139 -1.19 2.19 3.01
C ALA A 139 -1.61 0.94 3.80
N ILE A 140 -2.44 1.15 4.83
CA ILE A 140 -2.96 0.09 5.69
C ILE A 140 -4.47 0.10 5.65
N MET A 141 -5.05 -1.10 5.61
CA MET A 141 -6.48 -1.34 5.80
C MET A 141 -6.67 -2.43 6.85
N SER A 142 -7.78 -2.41 7.56
CA SER A 142 -8.17 -3.50 8.46
C SER A 142 -9.66 -3.74 8.46
N ALA A 143 -10.07 -4.99 8.67
CA ALA A 143 -11.44 -5.39 8.81
C ALA A 143 -11.59 -6.43 9.94
N SER A 144 -12.61 -6.24 10.78
CA SER A 144 -12.93 -7.15 11.88
C SER A 144 -14.42 -7.16 12.12
N ILE A 145 -14.95 -8.29 12.62
CA ILE A 145 -16.33 -8.40 13.11
C ILE A 145 -16.56 -7.57 14.39
N GLY A 146 -15.50 -7.22 15.10
CA GLY A 146 -15.55 -6.38 16.30
C GLY A 146 -15.65 -4.88 15.98
N ILE A 147 -16.05 -4.12 17.00
CA ILE A 147 -16.29 -2.66 16.92
C ILE A 147 -15.00 -1.84 16.76
N LEU A 148 -13.82 -2.43 16.99
CA LEU A 148 -12.53 -1.74 16.83
C LEU A 148 -11.91 -1.93 15.45
N GLY A 149 -12.47 -2.79 14.60
CA GLY A 149 -12.09 -2.90 13.19
C GLY A 149 -10.62 -3.25 12.91
N GLY A 150 -9.81 -3.57 13.92
CA GLY A 150 -8.37 -3.82 13.78
C GLY A 150 -7.48 -2.60 14.00
N ALA A 151 -8.00 -1.55 14.65
CA ALA A 151 -7.28 -0.29 14.87
C ALA A 151 -5.92 -0.47 15.57
N ARG A 152 -5.86 -1.31 16.63
CA ARG A 152 -4.62 -1.54 17.38
C ARG A 152 -3.54 -2.20 16.54
N ALA A 153 -3.92 -3.15 15.68
CA ALA A 153 -2.99 -3.77 14.74
C ALA A 153 -2.41 -2.74 13.75
N GLN A 154 -3.22 -1.79 13.27
CA GLN A 154 -2.72 -0.70 12.42
C GLN A 154 -1.70 0.18 13.14
N TYR A 155 -1.95 0.55 14.40
CA TYR A 155 -0.98 1.34 15.17
C TYR A 155 0.31 0.58 15.45
N HIS A 156 0.25 -0.73 15.71
CA HIS A 156 1.46 -1.56 15.83
C HIS A 156 2.24 -1.64 14.52
N LEU A 157 1.58 -1.74 13.36
CA LEU A 157 2.25 -1.65 12.05
C LEU A 157 2.94 -0.31 11.87
N ARG A 158 2.30 0.81 12.23
CA ARG A 158 2.90 2.15 12.13
C ARG A 158 4.17 2.27 12.97
N GLN A 159 4.25 1.63 14.13
CA GLN A 159 5.49 1.56 14.92
C GLN A 159 6.59 0.80 14.20
N MET A 160 6.27 -0.34 13.54
CA MET A 160 7.25 -1.09 12.75
C MET A 160 7.77 -0.28 11.57
N PHE A 161 6.92 0.53 10.93
CA PHE A 161 7.31 1.35 9.79
C PHE A 161 8.41 2.36 10.10
N VAL A 162 8.53 2.80 11.36
CA VAL A 162 9.63 3.66 11.80
C VAL A 162 10.97 2.96 11.58
N PHE A 163 11.11 1.73 12.06
CA PHE A 163 12.34 0.94 11.88
C PHE A 163 12.54 0.52 10.42
N LEU A 164 11.47 0.18 9.71
CA LEU A 164 11.50 -0.25 8.31
C LEU A 164 11.75 0.91 7.33
N ASN A 165 11.80 2.16 7.82
CA ASN A 165 11.89 3.38 7.03
C ASN A 165 10.83 3.47 5.93
N MET A 166 9.58 3.08 6.26
CA MET A 166 8.43 3.18 5.36
C MET A 166 7.70 4.50 5.56
N TYR A 167 7.02 4.97 4.53
CA TYR A 167 6.28 6.24 4.55
C TYR A 167 4.77 6.03 4.51
N PRO A 168 4.09 5.90 5.66
CA PRO A 168 2.67 5.57 5.71
C PRO A 168 1.78 6.75 5.30
N ILE A 169 0.65 6.41 4.64
CA ILE A 169 -0.49 7.31 4.48
C ILE A 169 -1.18 7.45 5.85
N ASN A 170 -1.43 8.68 6.25
CA ASN A 170 -2.06 8.97 7.54
C ASN A 170 -3.60 9.09 7.44
N ALA A 171 -4.13 9.47 6.26
CA ALA A 171 -5.55 9.66 6.06
C ALA A 171 -5.98 9.30 4.61
N PRO A 172 -7.16 8.70 4.43
CA PRO A 172 -8.06 8.20 5.47
C PRO A 172 -7.50 6.94 6.15
N GLU A 173 -7.87 6.69 7.41
CA GLU A 173 -7.69 5.37 8.03
C GLU A 173 -8.83 4.45 7.59
N ILE A 174 -8.51 3.28 7.06
CA ILE A 174 -9.51 2.29 6.67
C ILE A 174 -9.62 1.23 7.77
N ILE A 175 -10.57 1.45 8.67
CA ILE A 175 -10.85 0.59 9.84
C ILE A 175 -12.30 0.09 9.70
N VAL A 176 -12.46 -1.09 9.10
CA VAL A 176 -13.78 -1.66 8.82
C VAL A 176 -14.28 -2.42 10.05
N THR A 177 -15.19 -1.82 10.78
CA THR A 177 -15.88 -2.42 11.93
C THR A 177 -17.08 -3.23 11.45
N LEU A 178 -17.54 -4.20 12.25
CA LEU A 178 -18.72 -5.03 11.95
C LEU A 178 -18.67 -5.56 10.52
N ALA A 179 -17.52 -6.15 10.15
CA ALA A 179 -17.22 -6.51 8.76
C ALA A 179 -18.25 -7.47 8.15
N GLN A 180 -18.94 -8.29 8.96
CA GLN A 180 -20.00 -9.19 8.50
C GLN A 180 -21.17 -8.44 7.83
N ASP A 181 -21.39 -7.16 8.18
CA ASP A 181 -22.45 -6.33 7.63
C ASP A 181 -21.99 -5.50 6.41
N LYS A 182 -20.70 -5.57 6.08
CA LYS A 182 -20.06 -4.78 5.03
C LYS A 182 -19.71 -5.60 3.79
N PHE A 183 -19.74 -6.93 3.90
CA PHE A 183 -19.47 -7.86 2.82
C PHE A 183 -20.66 -8.81 2.62
N ASP A 184 -20.92 -9.17 1.38
CA ASP A 184 -21.93 -10.19 1.08
C ASP A 184 -21.41 -11.62 1.36
N ALA A 185 -22.29 -12.62 1.15
CA ALA A 185 -21.96 -14.04 1.36
C ALA A 185 -20.81 -14.55 0.48
N ASN A 186 -20.53 -13.89 -0.64
CA ASN A 186 -19.43 -14.21 -1.57
C ASN A 186 -18.13 -13.45 -1.22
N GLY A 187 -18.13 -12.64 -0.17
CA GLY A 187 -17.00 -11.82 0.25
C GLY A 187 -16.83 -10.54 -0.57
N LYS A 188 -17.83 -10.13 -1.34
CA LYS A 188 -17.79 -8.85 -2.05
C LYS A 188 -18.12 -7.70 -1.09
N LEU A 189 -17.31 -6.65 -1.12
CA LEU A 189 -17.60 -5.43 -0.36
C LEU A 189 -18.85 -4.74 -0.91
N ILE A 190 -19.86 -4.54 -0.06
CA ILE A 190 -21.15 -3.93 -0.42
C ILE A 190 -21.35 -2.55 0.21
N ASP A 191 -20.59 -2.18 1.23
CA ASP A 191 -20.72 -0.90 1.92
C ASP A 191 -20.11 0.25 1.10
N GLU A 192 -20.96 1.14 0.58
CA GLU A 192 -20.54 2.25 -0.28
C GLU A 192 -19.61 3.26 0.43
N ASN A 193 -19.79 3.47 1.73
CA ASN A 193 -18.89 4.33 2.49
C ASN A 193 -17.48 3.76 2.56
N THR A 194 -17.36 2.45 2.84
CA THR A 194 -16.06 1.77 2.84
C THR A 194 -15.42 1.83 1.45
N LYS A 195 -16.16 1.58 0.37
CA LYS A 195 -15.66 1.71 -1.01
C LYS A 195 -15.12 3.10 -1.30
N LYS A 196 -15.87 4.14 -0.92
CA LYS A 196 -15.45 5.54 -1.09
C LYS A 196 -14.13 5.83 -0.39
N TYR A 197 -13.99 5.42 0.86
CA TYR A 197 -12.76 5.67 1.63
C TYR A 197 -11.57 4.84 1.13
N VAL A 198 -11.81 3.58 0.70
CA VAL A 198 -10.77 2.77 0.06
C VAL A 198 -10.28 3.42 -1.24
N SER A 199 -11.19 3.89 -2.11
CA SER A 199 -10.80 4.64 -3.32
C SER A 199 -9.98 5.87 -2.99
N GLN A 200 -10.34 6.64 -1.96
CA GLN A 200 -9.59 7.81 -1.53
C GLN A 200 -8.20 7.44 -0.99
N LEU A 201 -8.09 6.35 -0.22
CA LEU A 201 -6.80 5.84 0.27
C LEU A 201 -5.87 5.48 -0.91
N LEU A 202 -6.39 4.78 -1.92
CA LEU A 202 -5.64 4.36 -3.10
C LEU A 202 -5.17 5.58 -3.92
N GLN A 203 -6.04 6.58 -4.09
CA GLN A 203 -5.66 7.83 -4.75
C GLN A 203 -4.57 8.58 -3.97
N ASN A 204 -4.68 8.61 -2.64
CA ASN A 204 -3.66 9.23 -1.79
C ASN A 204 -2.33 8.46 -1.87
N LEU A 205 -2.38 7.11 -1.93
CA LEU A 205 -1.20 6.28 -2.11
C LEU A 205 -0.49 6.58 -3.45
N ALA A 206 -1.25 6.70 -4.54
CA ALA A 206 -0.71 7.11 -5.84
C ALA A 206 -0.02 8.47 -5.78
N ASN A 207 -0.68 9.46 -5.19
CA ASN A 207 -0.16 10.81 -5.07
C ASN A 207 1.11 10.86 -4.21
N TRP A 208 1.11 10.16 -3.08
CA TRP A 208 2.24 10.07 -2.16
C TRP A 208 3.44 9.39 -2.80
N THR A 209 3.21 8.29 -3.52
CA THR A 209 4.25 7.59 -4.28
C THR A 209 4.92 8.51 -5.28
N ARG A 210 4.14 9.34 -6.01
CA ARG A 210 4.69 10.33 -6.95
C ARG A 210 5.47 11.44 -6.27
N GLN A 211 5.07 11.85 -5.07
CA GLN A 211 5.79 12.90 -4.31
C GLN A 211 7.14 12.42 -3.80
N LEU A 212 7.22 11.19 -3.29
CA LEU A 212 8.47 10.61 -2.78
C LEU A 212 9.44 10.21 -3.89
N SER A 213 8.98 10.18 -5.12
CA SER A 213 9.77 9.77 -6.28
C SER A 213 10.44 10.94 -7.01
N LYS A 214 10.25 12.15 -6.50
CA LYS A 214 10.89 13.37 -7.00
C LYS A 214 12.26 13.56 -6.39
#